data_378f34598bad53c0ff56d05734ed7cac
#
_entry.id   378f34598bad53c0ff56d05734ed7cac
#
_cell.length_a   1.000
_cell.length_b   1.000
_cell.length_c   1.000
_cell.angle_alpha   90.00
_cell.angle_beta   90.00
_cell.angle_gamma   90.00
#
_symmetry.space_group_name_H-M   'P 1'
#
loop_
_entity.id
_entity.type
_entity.pdbx_description
1 polymer ?
#
loop_
_entity_poly.entity_id
_entity_poly.type
_entity_poly.pdbx_seq_one_letter_code
_entity_poly.pdbx_strand_id
1 'polypeptide(L)'
;MSDRKVKPKARVTKKPALRRKRVRRVATAIVINEADRDLLDQYLYEVSKTPLLKPPEEIALAKKVRAGDQEAMQELAKRNLRFVISVAKKYQNRGLPLTDLIGEGNVGLLTAARKFDPDQGVKFISYAVWWIRQAILASLARQGRTVRVPLNRTADLSKIVRTAEALRQELRREPTPEEISRATSLSLEVVQSLAALNTGEVRLDAPLEPDGDRSLIERFIAEDLPDTEERSMDRFLSDEVEEALTTLPPRDARVLKLYFGLDGGREHTLEEIGGMLGVTRERVRQLRDRALKRLREGNVGKALASFAA
;
A
#
# COMPACT_ATOMS: atom_id res chain seq x y z
N MET A 1 25.00 -79.57 28.11
CA MET A 1 25.58 -78.89 26.96
C MET A 1 24.43 -78.16 26.27
N SER A 2 24.36 -76.85 26.46
CA SER A 2 23.19 -76.02 26.09
C SER A 2 23.66 -74.90 25.18
N ASP A 3 23.36 -75.03 23.92
CA ASP A 3 23.68 -74.02 22.91
C ASP A 3 22.65 -72.90 22.92
N ARG A 4 23.03 -71.73 23.44
CA ARG A 4 22.24 -70.49 23.32
C ARG A 4 22.56 -69.82 21.98
N LYS A 5 21.66 -69.92 21.02
CA LYS A 5 21.66 -69.14 19.79
C LYS A 5 21.38 -67.65 20.08
N VAL A 6 22.36 -66.82 19.83
CA VAL A 6 22.27 -65.35 19.88
C VAL A 6 21.57 -64.88 18.61
N LYS A 7 20.43 -64.17 18.73
CA LYS A 7 19.74 -63.51 17.61
C LYS A 7 20.43 -62.18 17.27
N PRO A 8 20.65 -61.82 16.00
CA PRO A 8 21.27 -60.58 15.63
C PRO A 8 20.27 -59.40 15.82
N LYS A 9 20.73 -58.32 16.45
CA LYS A 9 19.98 -57.05 16.61
C LYS A 9 19.75 -56.40 15.25
N ALA A 10 18.51 -56.13 14.93
CA ALA A 10 18.10 -55.35 13.75
C ALA A 10 18.65 -53.92 13.81
N ARG A 11 19.37 -53.54 12.74
CA ARG A 11 19.96 -52.23 12.50
C ARG A 11 18.82 -51.24 12.15
N VAL A 12 18.46 -50.38 13.13
CA VAL A 12 17.48 -49.30 12.90
C VAL A 12 18.13 -48.27 11.97
N THR A 13 17.72 -48.28 10.71
CA THR A 13 18.10 -47.23 9.75
C THR A 13 17.33 -45.94 10.09
N LYS A 14 18.04 -44.94 10.59
CA LYS A 14 17.51 -43.57 10.77
C LYS A 14 17.14 -42.99 9.41
N LYS A 15 15.85 -42.75 9.17
CA LYS A 15 15.38 -41.99 8.02
C LYS A 15 15.98 -40.58 8.06
N PRO A 16 16.45 -40.04 6.93
CA PRO A 16 17.00 -38.67 6.89
C PRO A 16 15.88 -37.67 7.20
N ALA A 17 16.14 -36.80 8.18
CA ALA A 17 15.23 -35.71 8.54
C ALA A 17 15.08 -34.79 7.32
N LEU A 18 13.86 -34.69 6.78
CA LEU A 18 13.48 -33.71 5.77
C LEU A 18 13.77 -32.30 6.32
N ARG A 19 14.84 -31.72 5.81
CA ARG A 19 15.26 -30.34 6.06
C ARG A 19 14.14 -29.42 5.56
N ARG A 20 13.21 -29.03 6.46
CA ARG A 20 12.17 -28.03 6.16
C ARG A 20 12.87 -26.76 5.68
N LYS A 21 12.76 -26.47 4.38
CA LYS A 21 13.11 -25.17 3.83
C LYS A 21 12.23 -24.14 4.56
N ARG A 22 12.86 -23.40 5.47
CA ARG A 22 12.28 -22.22 6.11
C ARG A 22 12.00 -21.25 4.95
N VAL A 23 10.74 -21.12 4.57
CA VAL A 23 10.29 -20.03 3.70
C VAL A 23 10.68 -18.76 4.44
N ARG A 24 11.76 -18.13 4.00
CA ARG A 24 12.12 -16.78 4.43
C ARG A 24 10.96 -15.92 3.96
N ARG A 25 10.11 -15.49 4.91
CA ARG A 25 9.30 -14.30 4.71
C ARG A 25 10.28 -13.23 4.25
N VAL A 26 10.06 -12.72 3.06
CA VAL A 26 10.74 -11.51 2.58
C VAL A 26 10.22 -10.42 3.49
N ALA A 27 10.90 -10.21 4.60
CA ALA A 27 10.71 -9.03 5.41
C ALA A 27 11.07 -7.88 4.47
N THR A 28 10.13 -6.98 4.23
CA THR A 28 10.37 -5.71 3.58
C THR A 28 11.50 -5.06 4.36
N ALA A 29 12.73 -5.17 3.87
CA ALA A 29 13.88 -4.55 4.49
C ALA A 29 13.68 -3.06 4.30
N ILE A 30 13.24 -2.39 5.36
CA ILE A 30 13.32 -0.92 5.44
C ILE A 30 14.79 -0.62 5.25
N VAL A 31 15.14 0.02 4.13
CA VAL A 31 16.50 0.49 3.87
C VAL A 31 16.77 1.58 4.90
N ILE A 32 17.39 1.20 6.01
CA ILE A 32 17.86 2.15 7.02
C ILE A 32 19.09 2.80 6.39
N ASN A 33 19.01 4.11 6.15
CA ASN A 33 20.11 4.90 5.65
C ASN A 33 21.31 4.76 6.61
N GLU A 34 22.55 4.69 6.12
CA GLU A 34 23.74 4.54 6.96
C GLU A 34 23.83 5.68 8.00
N ALA A 35 23.48 6.91 7.63
CA ALA A 35 23.39 8.04 8.55
C ALA A 35 22.42 7.83 9.71
N ASP A 36 21.28 7.17 9.47
CA ASP A 36 20.29 6.87 10.53
C ASP A 36 20.79 5.78 11.48
N ARG A 37 21.65 4.86 11.01
CA ARG A 37 22.30 3.85 11.87
C ARG A 37 23.29 4.51 12.81
N ASP A 38 24.13 5.41 12.33
CA ASP A 38 25.11 6.11 13.15
C ASP A 38 24.44 6.94 14.24
N LEU A 39 23.34 7.64 13.92
CA LEU A 39 22.56 8.41 14.89
C LEU A 39 21.89 7.53 15.94
N LEU A 40 21.33 6.38 15.52
CA LEU A 40 20.74 5.43 16.46
C LEU A 40 21.79 4.84 17.40
N ASP A 41 22.95 4.46 16.88
CA ASP A 41 24.04 3.88 17.68
C ASP A 41 24.59 4.91 18.67
N GLN A 42 24.74 6.18 18.27
CA GLN A 42 25.09 7.26 19.17
C GLN A 42 24.05 7.45 20.28
N TYR A 43 22.76 7.47 19.94
CA TYR A 43 21.68 7.57 20.92
C TYR A 43 21.70 6.39 21.91
N LEU A 44 21.84 5.16 21.42
CA LEU A 44 21.94 3.96 22.28
C LEU A 44 23.13 4.02 23.22
N TYR A 45 24.27 4.51 22.74
CA TYR A 45 25.45 4.71 23.55
C TYR A 45 25.25 5.75 24.66
N GLU A 46 24.67 6.91 24.34
CA GLU A 46 24.35 7.95 25.32
C GLU A 46 23.37 7.46 26.40
N VAL A 47 22.31 6.78 25.99
CA VAL A 47 21.32 6.21 26.92
C VAL A 47 21.97 5.13 27.79
N SER A 48 22.92 4.36 27.28
CA SER A 48 23.61 3.32 28.05
C SER A 48 24.42 3.85 29.23
N LYS A 49 24.95 5.08 29.12
CA LYS A 49 25.75 5.74 30.17
C LYS A 49 24.91 6.19 31.35
N THR A 50 23.59 6.34 31.16
CA THR A 50 22.70 6.85 32.21
C THR A 50 22.47 5.78 33.28
N PRO A 51 22.78 6.03 34.56
CA PRO A 51 22.55 5.05 35.62
C PRO A 51 21.07 4.86 35.91
N LEU A 52 20.69 3.66 36.32
CA LEU A 52 19.32 3.35 36.71
C LEU A 52 18.93 4.04 38.03
N LEU A 53 17.65 4.42 38.17
CA LEU A 53 17.11 4.99 39.40
C LEU A 53 16.96 3.94 40.49
N LYS A 54 17.31 4.34 41.71
CA LYS A 54 16.97 3.56 42.91
C LYS A 54 15.54 3.88 43.36
N PRO A 55 14.82 2.95 43.97
CA PRO A 55 13.44 3.18 44.41
C PRO A 55 13.17 4.48 45.18
N PRO A 56 14.00 4.87 46.15
CA PRO A 56 13.80 6.13 46.89
C PRO A 56 14.01 7.39 46.01
N GLU A 57 14.92 7.34 45.04
CA GLU A 57 15.18 8.42 44.11
C GLU A 57 14.01 8.59 43.14
N GLU A 58 13.42 7.47 42.69
CA GLU A 58 12.24 7.44 41.81
C GLU A 58 11.05 8.14 42.48
N ILE A 59 10.76 7.82 43.73
CA ILE A 59 9.67 8.44 44.48
C ILE A 59 9.94 9.93 44.71
N ALA A 60 11.17 10.32 45.04
CA ALA A 60 11.55 11.72 45.25
C ALA A 60 11.40 12.56 43.97
N LEU A 61 11.83 12.04 42.82
CA LEU A 61 11.66 12.67 41.52
C LEU A 61 10.18 12.74 41.14
N ALA A 62 9.42 11.66 41.32
CA ALA A 62 8.00 11.64 41.00
C ALA A 62 7.19 12.68 41.81
N LYS A 63 7.52 12.89 43.08
CA LYS A 63 6.89 13.95 43.90
C LYS A 63 7.19 15.34 43.39
N LYS A 64 8.42 15.60 42.92
CA LYS A 64 8.79 16.88 42.28
C LYS A 64 8.04 17.08 40.95
N VAL A 65 7.93 16.02 40.14
CA VAL A 65 7.15 16.07 38.88
C VAL A 65 5.70 16.44 39.16
N ARG A 66 5.09 15.86 40.17
CA ARG A 66 3.71 16.19 40.63
C ARG A 66 3.58 17.65 41.07
N ALA A 67 4.63 18.22 41.63
CA ALA A 67 4.69 19.65 41.98
C ALA A 67 4.91 20.58 40.77
N GLY A 68 5.06 20.03 39.56
CA GLY A 68 5.22 20.79 38.31
C GLY A 68 6.67 21.03 37.87
N ASP A 69 7.64 20.40 38.53
CA ASP A 69 9.06 20.56 38.18
C ASP A 69 9.37 19.85 36.87
N GLN A 70 9.74 20.64 35.84
CA GLN A 70 10.07 20.17 34.50
C GLN A 70 11.45 19.48 34.44
N GLU A 71 12.40 19.91 35.25
CA GLU A 71 13.75 19.29 35.31
C GLU A 71 13.67 17.90 35.91
N ALA A 72 12.89 17.75 36.99
CA ALA A 72 12.61 16.44 37.58
C ALA A 72 11.90 15.49 36.61
N MET A 73 10.99 16.01 35.78
CA MET A 73 10.34 15.20 34.73
C MET A 73 11.31 14.73 33.67
N GLN A 74 12.20 15.61 33.19
CA GLN A 74 13.24 15.25 32.23
C GLN A 74 14.20 14.21 32.78
N GLU A 75 14.63 14.37 34.04
CA GLU A 75 15.54 13.42 34.69
C GLU A 75 14.85 12.05 34.91
N LEU A 76 13.60 12.04 35.34
CA LEU A 76 12.82 10.80 35.48
C LEU A 76 12.69 10.09 34.12
N ALA A 77 12.39 10.82 33.04
CA ALA A 77 12.32 10.26 31.69
C ALA A 77 13.69 9.75 31.22
N LYS A 78 14.74 10.55 31.34
CA LYS A 78 16.10 10.22 30.89
C LYS A 78 16.62 8.92 31.48
N ARG A 79 16.37 8.71 32.78
CA ARG A 79 16.79 7.49 33.50
C ARG A 79 15.99 6.25 33.12
N ASN A 80 14.85 6.42 32.43
CA ASN A 80 13.96 5.32 32.01
C ASN A 80 13.99 5.05 30.50
N LEU A 81 14.77 5.78 29.68
CA LEU A 81 14.86 5.60 28.23
C LEU A 81 15.29 4.16 27.83
N ARG A 82 16.17 3.53 28.60
CA ARG A 82 16.58 2.13 28.37
C ARG A 82 15.40 1.17 28.38
N PHE A 83 14.42 1.44 29.22
CA PHE A 83 13.22 0.63 29.30
C PHE A 83 12.35 0.82 28.06
N VAL A 84 12.19 2.06 27.56
CA VAL A 84 11.47 2.34 26.30
C VAL A 84 12.08 1.55 25.15
N ILE A 85 13.40 1.57 25.00
CA ILE A 85 14.12 0.83 23.96
C ILE A 85 13.80 -0.69 24.06
N SER A 86 13.78 -1.24 25.27
CA SER A 86 13.47 -2.67 25.48
C SER A 86 12.03 -3.04 25.07
N VAL A 87 11.09 -2.11 25.26
CA VAL A 87 9.69 -2.27 24.82
C VAL A 87 9.59 -2.10 23.30
N ALA A 88 10.18 -1.04 22.72
CA ALA A 88 10.15 -0.75 21.29
C ALA A 88 10.73 -1.91 20.45
N LYS A 89 11.82 -2.55 20.89
CA LYS A 89 12.40 -3.72 20.24
C LYS A 89 11.42 -4.87 19.99
N LYS A 90 10.40 -5.05 20.85
CA LYS A 90 9.37 -6.08 20.67
C LYS A 90 8.40 -5.80 19.53
N TYR A 91 8.37 -4.57 19.04
CA TYR A 91 7.47 -4.10 17.99
C TYR A 91 8.19 -3.82 16.65
N GLN A 92 9.47 -4.14 16.54
CA GLN A 92 10.23 -4.04 15.29
C GLN A 92 9.61 -4.87 14.16
N ASN A 93 9.88 -4.47 12.92
CA ASN A 93 9.44 -5.14 11.69
C ASN A 93 7.91 -5.21 11.54
N ARG A 94 7.21 -4.19 12.06
CA ARG A 94 5.74 -4.06 11.94
C ARG A 94 5.28 -2.86 11.12
N GLY A 95 6.18 -2.29 10.29
CA GLY A 95 5.86 -1.16 9.41
C GLY A 95 6.51 0.16 9.79
N LEU A 96 7.06 0.29 11.02
CA LEU A 96 7.83 1.47 11.44
C LEU A 96 9.28 1.12 11.79
N PRO A 97 10.26 2.01 11.51
CA PRO A 97 11.64 1.87 11.94
C PRO A 97 11.75 1.94 13.47
N LEU A 98 12.86 1.38 14.02
CA LEU A 98 13.07 1.36 15.47
C LEU A 98 13.20 2.76 16.06
N THR A 99 13.78 3.70 15.34
CA THR A 99 13.91 5.12 15.72
C THR A 99 12.57 5.74 16.03
N ASP A 100 11.59 5.56 15.15
CA ASP A 100 10.24 6.10 15.30
C ASP A 100 9.49 5.42 16.45
N LEU A 101 9.64 4.09 16.57
CA LEU A 101 9.05 3.35 17.69
C LEU A 101 9.59 3.82 19.05
N ILE A 102 10.89 4.16 19.13
CA ILE A 102 11.49 4.73 20.33
C ILE A 102 10.96 6.14 20.57
N GLY A 103 10.89 6.98 19.53
CA GLY A 103 10.32 8.33 19.61
C GLY A 103 8.90 8.34 20.19
N GLU A 104 8.02 7.53 19.61
CA GLU A 104 6.63 7.39 20.08
C GLU A 104 6.56 6.77 21.49
N GLY A 105 7.45 5.81 21.78
CA GLY A 105 7.58 5.25 23.13
C GLY A 105 8.01 6.30 24.16
N ASN A 106 8.90 7.23 23.80
CA ASN A 106 9.31 8.34 24.64
C ASN A 106 8.16 9.32 24.91
N VAL A 107 7.31 9.59 23.92
CA VAL A 107 6.08 10.37 24.12
C VAL A 107 5.15 9.70 25.12
N GLY A 108 5.00 8.37 25.01
CA GLY A 108 4.27 7.56 25.99
C GLY A 108 4.86 7.64 27.39
N LEU A 109 6.20 7.56 27.53
CA LEU A 109 6.92 7.69 28.79
C LEU A 109 6.70 9.05 29.46
N LEU A 110 6.79 10.15 28.69
CA LEU A 110 6.54 11.49 29.18
C LEU A 110 5.09 11.67 29.65
N THR A 111 4.14 11.07 28.94
CA THR A 111 2.73 11.06 29.33
C THR A 111 2.53 10.30 30.65
N ALA A 112 3.22 9.16 30.81
CA ALA A 112 3.21 8.39 32.04
C ALA A 112 3.81 9.20 33.20
N ALA A 113 4.94 9.89 32.99
CA ALA A 113 5.61 10.69 34.00
C ALA A 113 4.71 11.79 34.56
N ARG A 114 3.93 12.45 33.70
CA ARG A 114 2.97 13.50 34.10
C ARG A 114 1.78 12.98 34.92
N LYS A 115 1.36 11.74 34.69
CA LYS A 115 0.17 11.13 35.29
C LYS A 115 0.48 10.18 36.44
N PHE A 116 1.75 9.93 36.69
CA PHE A 116 2.17 8.99 37.71
C PHE A 116 1.93 9.53 39.13
N ASP A 117 1.32 8.71 39.98
CA ASP A 117 1.12 9.01 41.39
C ASP A 117 2.07 8.12 42.22
N PRO A 118 3.11 8.71 42.87
CA PRO A 118 4.07 7.96 43.66
C PRO A 118 3.49 7.39 44.97
N ASP A 119 2.34 7.89 45.43
CA ASP A 119 1.73 7.47 46.69
C ASP A 119 0.96 6.14 46.56
N GLN A 120 0.77 5.63 45.33
CA GLN A 120 0.11 4.35 45.04
C GLN A 120 0.97 3.12 45.37
N GLY A 121 2.24 3.27 45.78
CA GLY A 121 3.13 2.17 46.13
C GLY A 121 3.60 1.29 44.96
N VAL A 122 3.34 1.68 43.72
CA VAL A 122 3.69 0.96 42.49
C VAL A 122 4.97 1.57 41.90
N LYS A 123 5.84 0.73 41.32
CA LYS A 123 7.03 1.23 40.60
C LYS A 123 6.61 1.98 39.34
N PHE A 124 7.28 3.07 39.02
CA PHE A 124 7.03 3.89 37.83
C PHE A 124 7.04 3.05 36.56
N ILE A 125 8.01 2.16 36.38
CA ILE A 125 8.14 1.28 35.22
C ILE A 125 6.86 0.43 35.00
N SER A 126 6.25 -0.09 36.06
CA SER A 126 5.04 -0.91 35.96
C SER A 126 3.83 -0.11 35.47
N TYR A 127 3.77 1.18 35.78
CA TYR A 127 2.76 2.10 35.28
C TYR A 127 3.09 2.58 33.86
N ALA A 128 4.33 2.98 33.63
CA ALA A 128 4.80 3.53 32.36
C ALA A 128 4.68 2.55 31.16
N VAL A 129 4.82 1.25 31.40
CA VAL A 129 4.73 0.23 30.34
C VAL A 129 3.42 0.28 29.56
N TRP A 130 2.33 0.63 30.23
CA TRP A 130 1.01 0.78 29.59
C TRP A 130 0.97 1.95 28.61
N TRP A 131 1.48 3.10 29.04
CA TRP A 131 1.51 4.32 28.22
C TRP A 131 2.49 4.18 27.05
N ILE A 132 3.67 3.61 27.30
CA ILE A 132 4.66 3.33 26.24
C ILE A 132 4.07 2.41 25.19
N ARG A 133 3.45 1.30 25.61
CA ARG A 133 2.82 0.33 24.70
C ARG A 133 1.68 0.96 23.92
N GLN A 134 0.84 1.74 24.59
CA GLN A 134 -0.30 2.42 23.98
C GLN A 134 0.17 3.40 22.89
N ALA A 135 1.20 4.21 23.18
CA ALA A 135 1.76 5.16 22.22
C ALA A 135 2.34 4.44 20.98
N ILE A 136 3.14 3.40 21.20
CA ILE A 136 3.72 2.59 20.10
C ILE A 136 2.62 1.95 19.25
N LEU A 137 1.61 1.32 19.85
CA LEU A 137 0.53 0.68 19.10
C LEU A 137 -0.33 1.69 18.35
N ALA A 138 -0.58 2.86 18.93
CA ALA A 138 -1.31 3.94 18.27
C ALA A 138 -0.54 4.48 17.06
N SER A 139 0.78 4.62 17.16
CA SER A 139 1.64 5.04 16.06
C SER A 139 1.69 3.98 14.95
N LEU A 140 1.89 2.71 15.30
CA LEU A 140 1.84 1.60 14.33
C LEU A 140 0.53 1.55 13.56
N ALA A 141 -0.59 1.81 14.23
CA ALA A 141 -1.90 1.80 13.58
C ALA A 141 -2.15 3.03 12.69
N ARG A 142 -1.48 4.17 12.97
CA ARG A 142 -1.59 5.40 12.16
C ARG A 142 -0.65 5.42 10.96
N GLN A 143 0.59 4.95 11.16
CA GLN A 143 1.71 5.18 10.22
C GLN A 143 2.37 3.89 9.76
N GLY A 144 2.00 2.72 10.31
CA GLY A 144 2.64 1.45 10.00
C GLY A 144 2.31 0.89 8.61
N ARG A 145 1.43 1.56 7.84
CA ARG A 145 1.05 1.17 6.47
C ARG A 145 1.09 2.38 5.55
N THR A 146 1.50 2.20 4.30
CA THR A 146 1.48 3.24 3.26
C THR A 146 0.06 3.73 3.02
N VAL A 147 -0.90 2.80 2.89
CA VAL A 147 -2.32 3.14 2.85
C VAL A 147 -2.90 3.08 4.26
N ARG A 148 -3.29 4.23 4.80
CA ARG A 148 -3.84 4.35 6.15
C ARG A 148 -5.15 3.60 6.31
N VAL A 149 -5.22 2.73 7.31
CA VAL A 149 -6.43 2.01 7.71
C VAL A 149 -6.95 2.56 9.04
N PRO A 150 -8.26 2.80 9.21
CA PRO A 150 -8.85 3.25 10.48
C PRO A 150 -8.54 2.27 11.64
N LEU A 151 -8.36 2.81 12.86
CA LEU A 151 -8.00 2.03 14.05
C LEU A 151 -8.94 0.85 14.33
N ASN A 152 -10.25 1.06 14.16
CA ASN A 152 -11.25 0.02 14.36
C ASN A 152 -11.03 -1.15 13.38
N ARG A 153 -10.76 -0.84 12.12
CA ARG A 153 -10.48 -1.86 11.09
C ARG A 153 -9.14 -2.56 11.31
N THR A 154 -8.16 -1.86 11.85
CA THR A 154 -6.86 -2.45 12.23
C THR A 154 -7.02 -3.47 13.37
N ALA A 155 -7.90 -3.20 14.33
CA ALA A 155 -8.22 -4.14 15.40
C ALA A 155 -8.92 -5.39 14.86
N ASP A 156 -9.92 -5.22 13.98
CA ASP A 156 -10.63 -6.32 13.31
C ASP A 156 -9.67 -7.17 12.47
N LEU A 157 -8.80 -6.51 11.69
CA LEU A 157 -7.77 -7.19 10.89
C LEU A 157 -6.83 -8.03 11.77
N SER A 158 -6.38 -7.47 12.90
CA SER A 158 -5.55 -8.22 13.85
C SER A 158 -6.26 -9.44 14.43
N LYS A 159 -7.57 -9.33 14.67
CA LYS A 159 -8.42 -10.43 15.12
C LYS A 159 -8.55 -11.51 14.04
N ILE A 160 -8.81 -11.10 12.79
CA ILE A 160 -8.91 -12.00 11.63
C ILE A 160 -7.60 -12.77 11.45
N VAL A 161 -6.45 -12.09 11.41
CA VAL A 161 -5.14 -12.72 11.21
C VAL A 161 -4.82 -13.75 12.29
N ARG A 162 -5.07 -13.42 13.57
CA ARG A 162 -4.85 -14.37 14.68
C ARG A 162 -5.76 -15.58 14.60
N THR A 163 -7.03 -15.36 14.29
CA THR A 163 -8.02 -16.46 14.17
C THR A 163 -7.71 -17.34 12.96
N ALA A 164 -7.34 -16.75 11.83
CA ALA A 164 -6.92 -17.50 10.65
C ALA A 164 -5.69 -18.37 10.93
N GLU A 165 -4.69 -17.85 11.64
CA GLU A 165 -3.50 -18.62 12.03
C GLU A 165 -3.86 -19.78 12.97
N ALA A 166 -4.74 -19.56 13.96
CA ALA A 166 -5.21 -20.59 14.86
C ALA A 166 -5.99 -21.69 14.11
N LEU A 167 -6.95 -21.32 13.27
CA LEU A 167 -7.70 -22.26 12.44
C LEU A 167 -6.80 -23.01 11.46
N ARG A 168 -5.80 -22.37 10.87
CA ARG A 168 -4.81 -23.00 9.99
C ARG A 168 -4.04 -24.12 10.71
N GLN A 169 -3.65 -23.88 11.97
CA GLN A 169 -2.97 -24.89 12.78
C GLN A 169 -3.90 -26.06 13.11
N GLU A 170 -5.16 -25.78 13.43
CA GLU A 170 -6.16 -26.78 13.78
C GLU A 170 -6.60 -27.60 12.56
N LEU A 171 -7.00 -26.96 11.48
CA LEU A 171 -7.53 -27.57 10.26
C LEU A 171 -6.44 -28.15 9.34
N ARG A 172 -5.16 -27.76 9.55
CA ARG A 172 -4.01 -28.09 8.67
C ARG A 172 -4.20 -27.69 7.20
N ARG A 173 -5.09 -26.74 6.91
CA ARG A 173 -5.35 -26.12 5.61
C ARG A 173 -5.63 -24.64 5.81
N GLU A 174 -5.69 -23.88 4.71
CA GLU A 174 -6.16 -22.50 4.77
C GLU A 174 -7.65 -22.45 5.17
N PRO A 175 -8.01 -21.64 6.16
CA PRO A 175 -9.41 -21.46 6.54
C PRO A 175 -10.18 -20.66 5.49
N THR A 176 -11.45 -20.97 5.29
CA THR A 176 -12.33 -20.20 4.40
C THR A 176 -12.79 -18.90 5.08
N PRO A 177 -13.17 -17.86 4.29
CA PRO A 177 -13.69 -16.61 4.86
C PRO A 177 -14.91 -16.83 5.77
N GLU A 178 -15.76 -17.83 5.49
CA GLU A 178 -16.92 -18.19 6.29
C GLU A 178 -16.51 -18.78 7.66
N GLU A 179 -15.47 -19.61 7.70
CA GLU A 179 -14.94 -20.18 8.93
C GLU A 179 -14.34 -19.09 9.82
N ILE A 180 -13.60 -18.13 9.22
CA ILE A 180 -13.07 -16.97 9.92
C ILE A 180 -14.20 -16.07 10.44
N SER A 181 -15.24 -15.82 9.63
CA SER A 181 -16.40 -15.03 10.02
C SER A 181 -17.11 -15.62 11.24
N ARG A 182 -17.36 -16.93 11.24
CA ARG A 182 -17.98 -17.63 12.39
C ARG A 182 -17.12 -17.54 13.65
N ALA A 183 -15.81 -17.75 13.52
CA ALA A 183 -14.90 -17.73 14.67
C ALA A 183 -14.66 -16.32 15.23
N THR A 184 -14.72 -15.29 14.39
CA THR A 184 -14.51 -13.89 14.80
C THR A 184 -15.78 -13.15 15.15
N SER A 185 -16.97 -13.68 14.79
CA SER A 185 -18.27 -12.99 14.88
C SER A 185 -18.31 -11.67 14.09
N LEU A 186 -17.53 -11.57 13.01
CA LEU A 186 -17.57 -10.47 12.03
C LEU A 186 -18.41 -10.89 10.82
N SER A 187 -19.05 -9.93 10.13
CA SER A 187 -19.77 -10.24 8.90
C SER A 187 -18.81 -10.72 7.80
N LEU A 188 -19.30 -11.56 6.90
CA LEU A 188 -18.52 -12.13 5.81
C LEU A 188 -17.93 -11.02 4.90
N GLU A 189 -18.71 -9.99 4.61
CA GLU A 189 -18.28 -8.83 3.82
C GLU A 189 -17.07 -8.11 4.45
N VAL A 190 -17.09 -7.93 5.78
CA VAL A 190 -15.99 -7.32 6.52
C VAL A 190 -14.74 -8.21 6.46
N VAL A 191 -14.90 -9.52 6.61
CA VAL A 191 -13.77 -10.46 6.52
C VAL A 191 -13.16 -10.44 5.12
N GLN A 192 -13.96 -10.46 4.06
CA GLN A 192 -13.49 -10.42 2.67
C GLN A 192 -12.79 -9.10 2.35
N SER A 193 -13.38 -7.96 2.72
CA SER A 193 -12.79 -6.64 2.48
C SER A 193 -11.47 -6.45 3.23
N LEU A 194 -11.37 -6.94 4.47
CA LEU A 194 -10.15 -6.84 5.27
C LEU A 194 -9.09 -7.86 4.85
N ALA A 195 -9.47 -9.03 4.33
CA ALA A 195 -8.54 -10.00 3.77
C ALA A 195 -7.78 -9.41 2.57
N ALA A 196 -8.46 -8.65 1.70
CA ALA A 196 -7.81 -7.93 0.60
C ALA A 196 -6.79 -6.89 1.08
N LEU A 197 -7.02 -6.24 2.23
CA LEU A 197 -6.08 -5.29 2.83
C LEU A 197 -4.88 -5.95 3.52
N ASN A 198 -4.90 -7.26 3.71
CA ASN A 198 -3.80 -7.99 4.35
C ASN A 198 -2.67 -8.37 3.38
N THR A 199 -2.83 -8.13 2.09
CA THR A 199 -1.76 -8.27 1.10
C THR A 199 -0.69 -7.24 1.39
N GLY A 200 0.56 -7.71 1.53
CA GLY A 200 1.71 -6.83 1.73
C GLY A 200 1.93 -5.92 0.52
N GLU A 201 2.40 -4.73 0.77
CA GLU A 201 2.80 -3.78 -0.27
C GLU A 201 4.06 -4.29 -0.97
N VAL A 202 4.09 -4.20 -2.29
CA VAL A 202 5.24 -4.56 -3.12
C VAL A 202 5.77 -3.29 -3.77
N ARG A 203 7.09 -3.10 -3.75
CA ARG A 203 7.73 -1.98 -4.43
C ARG A 203 7.71 -2.22 -5.93
N LEU A 204 7.29 -1.22 -6.70
CA LEU A 204 7.32 -1.30 -8.17
C LEU A 204 8.75 -1.33 -8.72
N ASP A 205 9.69 -0.71 -8.02
CA ASP A 205 11.13 -0.73 -8.37
C ASP A 205 11.83 -2.03 -7.95
N ALA A 206 11.11 -2.96 -7.30
CA ALA A 206 11.73 -4.24 -6.91
C ALA A 206 12.14 -5.03 -8.15
N PRO A 207 13.36 -5.60 -8.17
CA PRO A 207 13.79 -6.46 -9.28
C PRO A 207 12.88 -7.69 -9.36
N LEU A 208 12.51 -8.08 -10.59
CA LEU A 208 11.70 -9.28 -10.84
C LEU A 208 12.45 -10.57 -10.47
N GLU A 209 13.77 -10.57 -10.67
CA GLU A 209 14.67 -11.66 -10.34
C GLU A 209 15.76 -11.15 -9.39
N PRO A 210 16.33 -12.00 -8.52
CA PRO A 210 17.33 -11.59 -7.53
C PRO A 210 18.57 -10.90 -8.11
N ASP A 211 18.95 -11.21 -9.35
CA ASP A 211 20.11 -10.67 -10.07
C ASP A 211 19.71 -9.97 -11.38
N GLY A 212 18.44 -9.67 -11.59
CA GLY A 212 17.91 -9.06 -12.82
C GLY A 212 17.85 -7.53 -12.74
N ASP A 213 18.18 -6.87 -13.88
CA ASP A 213 18.07 -5.40 -14.01
C ASP A 213 16.62 -4.92 -14.24
N ARG A 214 15.68 -5.83 -14.52
CA ARG A 214 14.29 -5.49 -14.81
C ARG A 214 13.50 -5.28 -13.52
N SER A 215 12.80 -4.15 -13.45
CA SER A 215 11.92 -3.81 -12.34
C SER A 215 10.49 -4.32 -12.55
N LEU A 216 9.75 -4.48 -11.46
CA LEU A 216 8.35 -4.91 -11.51
C LEU A 216 7.48 -3.93 -12.32
N ILE A 217 7.80 -2.63 -12.30
CA ILE A 217 7.05 -1.61 -13.05
C ILE A 217 7.06 -1.85 -14.56
N GLU A 218 8.13 -2.43 -15.11
CA GLU A 218 8.24 -2.72 -16.54
C GLU A 218 7.25 -3.80 -17.03
N ARG A 219 6.68 -4.54 -16.07
CA ARG A 219 5.67 -5.56 -16.37
C ARG A 219 4.25 -4.98 -16.46
N PHE A 220 4.04 -3.79 -15.93
CA PHE A 220 2.74 -3.13 -16.01
C PHE A 220 2.63 -2.37 -17.33
N ILE A 221 1.74 -2.85 -18.18
CA ILE A 221 1.35 -2.17 -19.41
C ILE A 221 0.24 -1.17 -19.04
N ALA A 222 0.33 0.04 -19.53
CA ALA A 222 -0.72 1.03 -19.36
C ALA A 222 -1.91 0.65 -20.25
N GLU A 223 -2.94 0.05 -19.66
CA GLU A 223 -4.16 -0.38 -20.38
C GLU A 223 -4.97 0.80 -20.93
N ASP A 224 -4.84 1.99 -20.31
CA ASP A 224 -5.61 3.19 -20.68
C ASP A 224 -4.95 4.02 -21.79
N LEU A 225 -3.77 3.69 -22.25
CA LEU A 225 -3.12 4.40 -23.34
C LEU A 225 -3.36 3.62 -24.64
N PRO A 226 -3.99 4.26 -25.67
CA PRO A 226 -4.14 3.64 -26.97
C PRO A 226 -2.76 3.24 -27.51
N ASP A 227 -2.67 2.04 -28.08
CA ASP A 227 -1.43 1.49 -28.60
C ASP A 227 -0.83 2.43 -29.65
N THR A 228 0.48 2.35 -29.85
CA THR A 228 1.18 3.14 -30.86
C THR A 228 0.64 2.88 -32.25
N GLU A 229 0.18 1.64 -32.51
CA GLU A 229 -0.49 1.26 -33.77
C GLU A 229 -1.84 1.95 -33.91
N GLU A 230 -2.68 1.96 -32.86
CA GLU A 230 -3.97 2.67 -32.87
C GLU A 230 -3.79 4.16 -33.09
N ARG A 231 -2.86 4.80 -32.40
CA ARG A 231 -2.55 6.23 -32.59
C ARG A 231 -2.05 6.55 -34.02
N SER A 232 -1.28 5.63 -34.58
CA SER A 232 -0.78 5.78 -35.95
C SER A 232 -1.94 5.65 -36.95
N MET A 233 -2.81 4.65 -36.72
CA MET A 233 -3.98 4.42 -37.56
C MET A 233 -4.95 5.59 -37.49
N ASP A 234 -5.22 6.16 -36.33
CA ASP A 234 -6.06 7.35 -36.15
C ASP A 234 -5.51 8.58 -36.89
N ARG A 235 -4.19 8.75 -36.89
CA ARG A 235 -3.54 9.83 -37.65
C ARG A 235 -3.70 9.61 -39.14
N PHE A 236 -3.42 8.40 -39.64
CA PHE A 236 -3.62 8.06 -41.05
C PHE A 236 -5.07 8.29 -41.49
N LEU A 237 -6.04 7.85 -40.66
CA LEU A 237 -7.44 8.09 -40.94
C LEU A 237 -7.77 9.59 -40.97
N SER A 238 -7.23 10.36 -40.03
CA SER A 238 -7.42 11.81 -39.98
C SER A 238 -6.86 12.50 -41.24
N ASP A 239 -5.65 12.12 -41.64
CA ASP A 239 -5.00 12.66 -42.84
C ASP A 239 -5.78 12.30 -44.12
N GLU A 240 -6.24 11.06 -44.28
CA GLU A 240 -7.05 10.59 -45.39
C GLU A 240 -8.42 11.33 -45.45
N VAL A 241 -9.04 11.56 -44.30
CA VAL A 241 -10.29 12.33 -44.21
C VAL A 241 -10.05 13.79 -44.62
N GLU A 242 -8.94 14.40 -44.22
CA GLU A 242 -8.60 15.75 -44.57
C GLU A 242 -8.33 15.86 -46.07
N GLU A 243 -7.58 14.94 -46.66
CA GLU A 243 -7.36 14.86 -48.12
C GLU A 243 -8.69 14.68 -48.87
N ALA A 244 -9.57 13.78 -48.38
CA ALA A 244 -10.90 13.61 -48.96
C ALA A 244 -11.72 14.90 -48.99
N LEU A 245 -11.67 15.68 -47.94
CA LEU A 245 -12.38 16.96 -47.84
C LEU A 245 -11.83 18.02 -48.80
N THR A 246 -10.53 17.95 -49.15
CA THR A 246 -9.94 18.89 -50.13
C THR A 246 -10.48 18.68 -51.57
N THR A 247 -10.96 17.48 -51.89
CA THR A 247 -11.56 17.16 -53.21
C THR A 247 -12.96 17.77 -53.42
N LEU A 248 -13.58 18.23 -52.31
CA LEU A 248 -14.92 18.80 -52.32
C LEU A 248 -14.90 20.32 -52.53
N PRO A 249 -16.00 20.90 -53.06
CA PRO A 249 -16.16 22.35 -53.05
C PRO A 249 -16.06 22.91 -51.62
N PRO A 250 -15.43 24.09 -51.42
CA PRO A 250 -15.16 24.62 -50.07
C PRO A 250 -16.39 24.76 -49.20
N ARG A 251 -17.54 25.03 -49.74
CA ARG A 251 -18.82 25.10 -49.02
C ARG A 251 -19.29 23.75 -48.54
N ASP A 252 -19.19 22.73 -49.40
CA ASP A 252 -19.63 21.37 -49.10
C ASP A 252 -18.70 20.74 -48.00
N ALA A 253 -17.37 20.93 -48.14
CA ALA A 253 -16.38 20.52 -47.16
C ALA A 253 -16.63 21.17 -45.80
N ARG A 254 -16.92 22.46 -45.74
CA ARG A 254 -17.21 23.18 -44.49
C ARG A 254 -18.47 22.67 -43.81
N VAL A 255 -19.50 22.31 -44.54
CA VAL A 255 -20.73 21.70 -44.01
C VAL A 255 -20.41 20.36 -43.36
N LEU A 256 -19.59 19.51 -43.98
CA LEU A 256 -19.19 18.21 -43.38
C LEU A 256 -18.30 18.41 -42.15
N LYS A 257 -17.33 19.33 -42.20
CA LYS A 257 -16.46 19.61 -41.03
C LYS A 257 -17.29 20.03 -39.80
N LEU A 258 -18.25 20.94 -39.98
CA LEU A 258 -19.13 21.39 -38.91
C LEU A 258 -20.11 20.29 -38.44
N TYR A 259 -20.62 19.48 -39.38
CA TYR A 259 -21.59 18.44 -39.04
C TYR A 259 -20.98 17.29 -38.25
N PHE A 260 -19.76 16.87 -38.57
CA PHE A 260 -19.04 15.79 -37.90
C PHE A 260 -18.03 16.27 -36.87
N GLY A 261 -17.88 17.59 -36.64
CA GLY A 261 -16.93 18.14 -35.67
C GLY A 261 -15.46 17.94 -36.04
N LEU A 262 -15.12 17.82 -37.34
CA LEU A 262 -13.77 17.48 -37.79
C LEU A 262 -12.74 18.63 -37.63
N ASP A 263 -13.18 19.83 -37.27
CA ASP A 263 -12.30 20.97 -36.94
C ASP A 263 -11.82 20.97 -35.47
N GLY A 264 -11.94 19.84 -34.76
CA GLY A 264 -11.63 19.75 -33.33
C GLY A 264 -12.67 20.38 -32.40
N GLY A 265 -13.83 20.79 -32.98
CA GLY A 265 -14.98 21.32 -32.26
C GLY A 265 -16.05 20.27 -31.96
N ARG A 266 -17.19 20.73 -31.44
CA ARG A 266 -18.37 19.87 -31.25
C ARG A 266 -19.10 19.66 -32.58
N GLU A 267 -19.86 18.59 -32.71
CA GLU A 267 -20.84 18.36 -33.77
C GLU A 267 -21.94 19.43 -33.73
N HIS A 268 -22.31 19.94 -34.91
CA HIS A 268 -23.35 20.95 -35.04
C HIS A 268 -24.59 20.35 -35.71
N THR A 269 -25.75 20.80 -35.27
CA THR A 269 -27.02 20.43 -35.90
C THR A 269 -27.18 21.13 -37.25
N LEU A 270 -27.98 20.57 -38.16
CA LEU A 270 -28.25 21.16 -39.46
C LEU A 270 -28.85 22.58 -39.38
N GLU A 271 -29.55 22.89 -38.30
CA GLU A 271 -30.14 24.19 -38.02
C GLU A 271 -29.07 25.21 -37.60
N GLU A 272 -28.14 24.84 -36.69
CA GLU A 272 -27.00 25.67 -36.30
C GLU A 272 -26.10 25.97 -37.48
N ILE A 273 -25.77 24.95 -38.30
CA ILE A 273 -24.99 25.14 -39.53
C ILE A 273 -25.72 26.06 -40.51
N GLY A 274 -27.04 25.94 -40.64
CA GLY A 274 -27.87 26.83 -41.44
C GLY A 274 -27.76 28.27 -40.99
N GLY A 275 -27.82 28.52 -39.67
CA GLY A 275 -27.61 29.85 -39.10
C GLY A 275 -26.21 30.41 -39.37
N MET A 276 -25.14 29.59 -39.24
CA MET A 276 -23.76 30.00 -39.49
C MET A 276 -23.47 30.33 -40.97
N LEU A 277 -24.09 29.61 -41.89
CA LEU A 277 -23.87 29.78 -43.34
C LEU A 277 -24.91 30.65 -44.04
N GLY A 278 -25.90 31.17 -43.31
CA GLY A 278 -26.98 32.00 -43.87
C GLY A 278 -27.91 31.26 -44.86
N VAL A 279 -28.15 29.94 -44.63
CA VAL A 279 -28.98 29.09 -45.48
C VAL A 279 -30.01 28.30 -44.67
N THR A 280 -31.06 27.83 -45.31
CA THR A 280 -32.11 27.03 -44.67
C THR A 280 -31.56 25.64 -44.25
N ARG A 281 -32.14 25.05 -43.19
CA ARG A 281 -31.83 23.68 -42.72
C ARG A 281 -31.88 22.65 -43.85
N GLU A 282 -32.91 22.76 -44.71
CA GLU A 282 -33.09 21.82 -45.85
C GLU A 282 -31.96 21.99 -46.88
N ARG A 283 -31.49 23.22 -47.08
CA ARG A 283 -30.35 23.48 -47.98
C ARG A 283 -29.05 22.87 -47.42
N VAL A 284 -28.81 22.97 -46.12
CA VAL A 284 -27.67 22.31 -45.46
C VAL A 284 -27.73 20.80 -45.63
N ARG A 285 -28.94 20.19 -45.45
CA ARG A 285 -29.15 18.75 -45.67
C ARG A 285 -28.78 18.34 -47.11
N GLN A 286 -29.23 19.11 -48.10
CA GLN A 286 -28.92 18.84 -49.50
C GLN A 286 -27.42 18.96 -49.80
N LEU A 287 -26.72 19.94 -49.20
CA LEU A 287 -25.29 20.12 -49.35
C LEU A 287 -24.54 18.93 -48.72
N ARG A 288 -24.90 18.52 -47.50
CA ARG A 288 -24.35 17.35 -46.82
C ARG A 288 -24.51 16.07 -47.65
N ASP A 289 -25.74 15.78 -48.08
CA ASP A 289 -26.06 14.56 -48.81
C ASP A 289 -25.34 14.52 -50.17
N ARG A 290 -25.22 15.69 -50.86
CA ARG A 290 -24.44 15.82 -52.09
C ARG A 290 -22.94 15.60 -51.82
N ALA A 291 -22.39 16.18 -50.77
CA ALA A 291 -20.98 16.02 -50.40
C ALA A 291 -20.65 14.55 -50.08
N LEU A 292 -21.46 13.88 -49.27
CA LEU A 292 -21.31 12.46 -48.97
C LEU A 292 -21.42 11.57 -50.23
N LYS A 293 -22.32 11.88 -51.14
CA LYS A 293 -22.45 11.14 -52.41
C LYS A 293 -21.19 11.29 -53.26
N ARG A 294 -20.64 12.51 -53.39
CA ARG A 294 -19.40 12.75 -54.13
C ARG A 294 -18.20 12.01 -53.52
N LEU A 295 -18.07 12.01 -52.19
CA LEU A 295 -17.03 11.24 -51.50
C LEU A 295 -17.15 9.74 -51.75
N ARG A 296 -18.36 9.18 -51.74
CA ARG A 296 -18.59 7.75 -52.01
C ARG A 296 -18.25 7.33 -53.43
N GLU A 297 -18.54 8.20 -54.40
CA GLU A 297 -18.30 7.93 -55.83
C GLU A 297 -16.83 8.18 -56.22
N GLY A 298 -16.07 8.90 -55.42
CA GLY A 298 -14.67 9.22 -55.66
C GLY A 298 -13.70 8.07 -55.27
N ASN A 299 -12.47 8.13 -55.78
CA ASN A 299 -11.41 7.16 -55.43
C ASN A 299 -11.08 7.16 -53.94
N VAL A 300 -11.22 8.29 -53.26
CA VAL A 300 -10.97 8.47 -51.83
C VAL A 300 -12.01 7.71 -50.99
N GLY A 301 -13.26 7.60 -51.48
CA GLY A 301 -14.29 6.80 -50.80
C GLY A 301 -13.95 5.30 -50.73
N LYS A 302 -13.17 4.78 -51.70
CA LYS A 302 -12.69 3.41 -51.69
C LYS A 302 -11.54 3.23 -50.69
N ALA A 303 -10.66 4.24 -50.55
CA ALA A 303 -9.59 4.24 -49.57
C ALA A 303 -10.15 4.28 -48.13
N LEU A 304 -11.11 5.17 -47.87
CA LEU A 304 -11.80 5.26 -46.56
C LEU A 304 -12.59 3.98 -46.22
N ALA A 305 -13.13 3.26 -47.21
CA ALA A 305 -13.82 1.99 -46.96
C ALA A 305 -12.90 0.90 -46.44
N SER A 306 -11.59 0.94 -46.75
CA SER A 306 -10.60 -0.03 -46.21
C SER A 306 -10.33 0.13 -44.73
N PHE A 307 -10.58 1.30 -44.13
CA PHE A 307 -10.48 1.54 -42.69
C PHE A 307 -11.72 1.10 -41.92
N ALA A 308 -12.84 0.85 -42.59
CA ALA A 308 -14.10 0.43 -41.96
C ALA A 308 -14.31 -1.08 -41.95
N ALA A 309 -13.41 -1.86 -42.58
CA ALA A 309 -13.44 -3.30 -42.66
C ALA A 309 -12.50 -3.94 -41.63
#